data_0d609aaccaa2735a124f38629efb88b5
#
_entry.id   0d609aaccaa2735a124f38629efb88b5
#
_cell.length_a   1.000
_cell.length_b   1.000
_cell.length_c   1.000
_cell.angle_alpha   90.00
_cell.angle_beta   90.00
_cell.angle_gamma   90.00
#
_symmetry.space_group_name_H-M   'P 1'
#
loop_
_entity.id
_entity.type
_entity.pdbx_description
1 polymer ?
#
loop_
_entity_poly.entity_id
_entity_poly.type
_entity_poly.pdbx_seq_one_letter_code
_entity_poly.pdbx_strand_id
1 'polypeptide(L)'
;MKSAFELAMERLSKDSPTVKLTKEQKKQIAELDSKYAAKIAEREIFLKAEIAKAIEKGDFEAMQQLEKQLVSTRKSLQVELGEKKDKLRESHGK
;
A
#
# COMPACT_ATOMS: atom_id res chain seq x y z
N MET A 1 13.24 -25.26 15.24
CA MET A 1 12.35 -26.09 14.41
C MET A 1 11.37 -25.25 13.62
N LYS A 2 11.29 -25.50 12.34
CA LYS A 2 10.33 -24.81 11.50
C LYS A 2 8.94 -25.42 11.68
N SER A 3 7.94 -24.58 11.70
CA SER A 3 6.56 -25.06 11.77
C SER A 3 6.18 -25.78 10.47
N ALA A 4 5.12 -26.58 10.53
CA ALA A 4 4.61 -27.24 9.32
C ALA A 4 4.24 -26.24 8.25
N PHE A 5 3.75 -25.07 8.66
CA PHE A 5 3.41 -23.98 7.75
C PHE A 5 4.67 -23.46 7.04
N GLU A 6 5.74 -23.23 7.75
CA GLU A 6 7.00 -22.75 7.17
C GLU A 6 7.58 -23.75 6.17
N LEU A 7 7.52 -25.05 6.50
CA LEU A 7 7.98 -26.09 5.60
C LEU A 7 7.14 -26.13 4.32
N ALA A 8 5.81 -25.96 4.46
CA ALA A 8 4.93 -25.92 3.30
C ALA A 8 5.23 -24.72 2.43
N MET A 9 5.51 -23.57 3.02
CA MET A 9 5.86 -22.37 2.28
C MET A 9 7.19 -22.53 1.55
N GLU A 10 8.17 -23.16 2.17
CA GLU A 10 9.44 -23.44 1.53
C GLU A 10 9.29 -24.35 0.32
N ARG A 11 8.48 -25.40 0.45
CA ARG A 11 8.21 -26.32 -0.65
C ARG A 11 7.51 -25.62 -1.80
N LEU A 12 6.51 -24.79 -1.50
CA LEU A 12 5.80 -24.03 -2.51
C LEU A 12 6.75 -23.09 -3.26
N SER A 13 7.68 -22.47 -2.55
CA SER A 13 8.60 -21.55 -3.19
C SER A 13 9.67 -22.26 -4.01
N LYS A 14 10.02 -23.51 -3.67
CA LYS A 14 11.03 -24.28 -4.41
C LYS A 14 10.44 -25.07 -5.58
N ASP A 15 9.30 -25.69 -5.37
CA ASP A 15 8.72 -26.61 -6.35
C ASP A 15 7.78 -25.93 -7.32
N SER A 16 7.22 -24.81 -6.92
CA SER A 16 6.30 -24.09 -7.78
C SER A 16 7.10 -23.26 -8.77
N PRO A 17 6.81 -23.38 -10.08
CA PRO A 17 7.38 -22.46 -11.06
C PRO A 17 6.75 -21.08 -10.92
N THR A 18 6.39 -20.73 -9.71
CA THR A 18 5.90 -19.40 -9.47
C THR A 18 6.96 -18.41 -9.83
N VAL A 19 6.51 -17.41 -10.45
CA VAL A 19 7.26 -16.31 -10.96
C VAL A 19 8.21 -15.81 -9.88
N LYS A 20 9.46 -16.17 -10.01
CA LYS A 20 10.47 -15.52 -9.20
C LYS A 20 10.59 -14.11 -9.73
N LEU A 21 10.26 -13.15 -8.90
CA LEU A 21 10.42 -11.77 -9.27
C LEU A 21 11.89 -11.53 -9.61
N THR A 22 12.13 -10.96 -10.78
CA THR A 22 13.48 -10.58 -11.18
C THR A 22 13.97 -9.46 -10.26
N LYS A 23 15.28 -9.23 -10.24
CA LYS A 23 15.84 -8.11 -9.48
C LYS A 23 15.22 -6.78 -9.92
N GLU A 24 14.98 -6.64 -11.21
CA GLU A 24 14.38 -5.45 -11.79
C GLU A 24 12.93 -5.27 -11.31
N GLN A 25 12.16 -6.36 -11.26
CA GLN A 25 10.80 -6.31 -10.75
C GLN A 25 10.75 -5.94 -9.27
N LYS A 26 11.64 -6.53 -8.48
CA LYS A 26 11.74 -6.20 -7.04
C LYS A 26 12.07 -4.73 -6.86
N LYS A 27 12.95 -4.20 -7.68
CA LYS A 27 13.31 -2.79 -7.65
C LYS A 27 12.12 -1.91 -7.99
N GLN A 28 11.37 -2.27 -9.03
CA GLN A 28 10.18 -1.53 -9.45
C GLN A 28 9.10 -1.55 -8.38
N ILE A 29 8.91 -2.70 -7.73
CA ILE A 29 7.94 -2.82 -6.64
C ILE A 29 8.36 -1.94 -5.46
N ALA A 30 9.64 -1.97 -5.10
CA ALA A 30 10.18 -1.12 -4.03
C ALA A 30 10.00 0.37 -4.35
N GLU A 31 10.22 0.74 -5.59
CA GLU A 31 10.01 2.13 -6.05
C GLU A 31 8.54 2.54 -5.95
N LEU A 32 7.62 1.63 -6.32
CA LEU A 32 6.19 1.87 -6.18
C LEU A 32 5.79 2.03 -4.71
N ASP A 33 6.29 1.14 -3.85
CA ASP A 33 6.02 1.24 -2.41
C ASP A 33 6.48 2.57 -1.85
N SER A 34 7.69 2.99 -2.21
CA SER A 34 8.26 4.27 -1.76
C SER A 34 7.45 5.45 -2.27
N LYS A 35 7.09 5.43 -3.55
CA LYS A 35 6.30 6.49 -4.18
C LYS A 35 4.93 6.64 -3.55
N TYR A 36 4.24 5.53 -3.32
CA TYR A 36 2.91 5.57 -2.71
C TYR A 36 2.96 5.89 -1.22
N ALA A 37 3.99 5.44 -0.51
CA ALA A 37 4.21 5.85 0.87
C ALA A 37 4.34 7.37 0.98
N ALA A 38 5.09 7.97 0.06
CA ALA A 38 5.23 9.43 0.02
C ALA A 38 3.91 10.12 -0.29
N LYS A 39 3.15 9.61 -1.26
CA LYS A 39 1.83 10.16 -1.60
C LYS A 39 0.87 10.10 -0.43
N ILE A 40 0.83 8.97 0.24
CA ILE A 40 -0.04 8.77 1.41
C ILE A 40 0.37 9.73 2.52
N ALA A 41 1.67 9.84 2.79
CA ALA A 41 2.19 10.73 3.82
C ALA A 41 1.85 12.19 3.53
N GLU A 42 1.99 12.64 2.30
CA GLU A 42 1.65 14.00 1.89
C GLU A 42 0.16 14.28 2.12
N ARG A 43 -0.71 13.36 1.71
CA ARG A 43 -2.14 13.50 1.90
C ARG A 43 -2.53 13.50 3.37
N GLU A 44 -1.89 12.64 4.16
CA GLU A 44 -2.14 12.60 5.60
C GLU A 44 -1.75 13.91 6.28
N ILE A 45 -0.60 14.44 5.95
CA ILE A 45 -0.11 15.71 6.53
C ILE A 45 -1.09 16.82 6.17
N PHE A 46 -1.50 16.91 4.91
CA PHE A 46 -2.43 17.93 4.45
C PHE A 46 -3.78 17.82 5.17
N LEU A 47 -4.37 16.62 5.18
CA LEU A 47 -5.68 16.41 5.78
C LEU A 47 -5.66 16.59 7.28
N LYS A 48 -4.59 16.15 7.96
CA LYS A 48 -4.44 16.36 9.41
C LYS A 48 -4.34 17.84 9.74
N ALA A 49 -3.66 18.63 8.92
CA ALA A 49 -3.59 20.08 9.10
C ALA A 49 -4.97 20.71 8.95
N GLU A 50 -5.75 20.27 7.96
CA GLU A 50 -7.11 20.76 7.78
C GLU A 50 -8.03 20.36 8.93
N ILE A 51 -7.86 19.14 9.45
CA ILE A 51 -8.61 18.66 10.62
C ILE A 51 -8.31 19.54 11.83
N ALA A 52 -7.04 19.87 12.06
CA ALA A 52 -6.63 20.74 13.16
C ALA A 52 -7.28 22.12 13.05
N LYS A 53 -7.34 22.68 11.85
CA LYS A 53 -8.01 23.96 11.58
C LYS A 53 -9.51 23.89 11.86
N ALA A 54 -10.15 22.80 11.45
CA ALA A 54 -11.57 22.60 11.71
C ALA A 54 -11.85 22.51 13.20
N ILE A 55 -10.99 21.83 13.95
CA ILE A 55 -11.11 21.73 15.42
C ILE A 55 -10.97 23.11 16.06
N GLU A 56 -10.01 23.92 15.63
CA GLU A 56 -9.82 25.27 16.14
C GLU A 56 -11.05 26.15 15.90
N LYS A 57 -11.70 26.00 14.76
CA LYS A 57 -12.90 26.74 14.42
C LYS A 57 -14.15 26.18 15.08
N GLY A 58 -14.06 25.00 15.70
CA GLY A 58 -15.21 24.33 16.29
C GLY A 58 -16.14 23.71 15.24
N ASP A 59 -15.66 23.53 14.02
CA ASP A 59 -16.44 22.95 12.93
C ASP A 59 -16.28 21.43 12.93
N PHE A 60 -17.09 20.77 13.76
CA PHE A 60 -16.99 19.31 13.92
C PHE A 60 -17.49 18.54 12.71
N GLU A 61 -18.42 19.11 11.94
CA GLU A 61 -18.87 18.47 10.71
C GLU A 61 -17.74 18.38 9.68
N ALA A 62 -17.02 19.49 9.50
CA ALA A 62 -15.88 19.53 8.61
C ALA A 62 -14.79 18.55 9.08
N MET A 63 -14.55 18.51 10.38
CA MET A 63 -13.60 17.58 10.98
C MET A 63 -13.95 16.12 10.63
N GLN A 64 -15.21 15.74 10.81
CA GLN A 64 -15.67 14.39 10.53
C GLN A 64 -15.53 14.04 9.05
N GLN A 65 -15.89 14.96 8.17
CA GLN A 65 -15.75 14.78 6.73
C GLN A 65 -14.29 14.59 6.32
N LEU A 66 -13.42 15.40 6.91
CA LEU A 66 -11.98 15.31 6.63
C LEU A 66 -11.39 13.99 7.13
N GLU A 67 -11.84 13.49 8.28
CA GLU A 67 -11.41 12.19 8.78
C GLU A 67 -11.85 11.05 7.84
N LYS A 68 -13.08 11.11 7.34
CA LYS A 68 -13.57 10.14 6.36
C LYS A 68 -12.77 10.21 5.07
N GLN A 69 -12.44 11.42 4.64
CA GLN A 69 -11.65 11.65 3.45
C GLN A 69 -10.24 11.07 3.61
N LEU A 70 -9.65 11.19 4.80
CA LEU A 70 -8.35 10.63 5.10
C LEU A 70 -8.35 9.11 4.96
N VAL A 71 -9.34 8.45 5.57
CA VAL A 71 -9.49 6.99 5.49
C VAL A 71 -9.71 6.55 4.03
N SER A 72 -10.58 7.22 3.33
CA SER A 72 -10.90 6.93 1.92
C SER A 72 -9.67 7.11 1.02
N THR A 73 -8.92 8.18 1.22
CA THR A 73 -7.70 8.46 0.44
C THR A 73 -6.66 7.39 0.66
N ARG A 74 -6.41 7.00 1.91
CA ARG A 74 -5.48 5.92 2.23
C ARG A 74 -5.87 4.63 1.53
N LYS A 75 -7.13 4.25 1.65
CA LYS A 75 -7.66 3.03 1.07
C LYS A 75 -7.52 3.03 -0.44
N SER A 76 -7.89 4.13 -1.09
CA SER A 76 -7.78 4.27 -2.55
C SER A 76 -6.35 4.13 -3.03
N LEU A 77 -5.41 4.78 -2.35
CA LEU A 77 -4.00 4.71 -2.72
C LEU A 77 -3.42 3.32 -2.48
N GLN A 78 -3.81 2.65 -1.41
CA GLN A 78 -3.37 1.29 -1.13
C GLN A 78 -3.91 0.30 -2.16
N VAL A 79 -5.16 0.44 -2.56
CA VAL A 79 -5.77 -0.39 -3.60
C VAL A 79 -5.07 -0.17 -4.94
N GLU A 80 -4.83 1.08 -5.29
CA GLU A 80 -4.12 1.43 -6.52
C GLU A 80 -2.71 0.84 -6.54
N LEU A 81 -2.00 0.93 -5.42
CA LEU A 81 -0.67 0.35 -5.28
C LEU A 81 -0.72 -1.16 -5.48
N GLY A 82 -1.67 -1.83 -4.83
CA GLY A 82 -1.86 -3.27 -4.97
C GLY A 82 -2.11 -3.69 -6.40
N GLU A 83 -2.95 -2.95 -7.12
CA GLU A 83 -3.24 -3.21 -8.52
C GLU A 83 -2.00 -3.07 -9.40
N LYS A 84 -1.20 -2.04 -9.17
CA LYS A 84 0.03 -1.83 -9.93
C LYS A 84 1.06 -2.91 -9.67
N LYS A 85 1.19 -3.34 -8.41
CA LYS A 85 2.07 -4.45 -8.06
C LYS A 85 1.62 -5.75 -8.73
N ASP A 86 0.31 -6.01 -8.75
CA ASP A 86 -0.23 -7.19 -9.38
C ASP A 86 0.03 -7.21 -10.88
N LYS A 87 -0.11 -6.07 -11.54
CA LYS A 87 0.20 -5.94 -12.97
C LYS A 87 1.66 -6.24 -13.25
N LEU A 88 2.57 -5.78 -12.40
CA LEU A 88 3.99 -6.08 -12.55
C LEU A 88 4.25 -7.57 -12.43
N ARG A 89 3.62 -8.23 -11.47
CA ARG A 89 3.76 -9.67 -11.28
C ARG A 89 3.18 -10.44 -12.47
N GLU A 90 2.02 -10.05 -12.94
CA GLU A 90 1.37 -10.69 -14.08
C GLU A 90 2.15 -10.55 -15.38
N SER A 91 2.74 -9.38 -15.62
CA SER A 91 3.47 -9.12 -16.86
C SER A 91 4.65 -10.05 -17.07
N HIS A 92 5.21 -10.60 -16.01
CA HIS A 92 6.33 -11.52 -16.07
C HIS A 92 5.94 -12.97 -15.81
N GLY A 93 4.68 -13.22 -15.49
CA GLY A 93 4.17 -14.56 -15.25
C GLY A 93 3.73 -15.30 -16.51
N LYS A 94 3.80 -14.66 -17.64
CA LYS A 94 3.40 -15.27 -18.92
C LYS A 94 4.58 -15.78 -19.70
#